data_306defbb0b19e0f07897a5ea0ec10ec6
#
_entry.id   306defbb0b19e0f07897a5ea0ec10ec6
#
_cell.length_a   1.000
_cell.length_b   1.000
_cell.length_c   1.000
_cell.angle_alpha   90.00
_cell.angle_beta   90.00
_cell.angle_gamma   90.00
#
_symmetry.space_group_name_H-M   'P 1'
#
loop_
_entity.id
_entity.type
_entity.pdbx_description
1 polymer ?
#
loop_
_entity_poly.entity_id
_entity_poly.type
_entity_poly.pdbx_seq_one_letter_code
_entity_poly.pdbx_strand_id
1 'polypeptide(L)'
;MASRALILFAILVPIIALGQEEPRSSWLSLTEAEKQSVESHATGYKEFMRVAKTELSFVREAVKLARAAGFRELPDDATIEPGARFYDVNRDRALTVIVIGKNDLRDGFRVVGAHIDSPRIELKARPIYQKEGFALFQTNYHGGIKTYQWTNLPLALMGRVDLKNGRTIWISVGNDPSEPTFIIPDLSPHVDAELRERKNRDVIQHEELDPLVGHIPGPEGDESVKRSVIDYLRREYEIGIDDLVSAELALVPALEPRDVGFDRGLMAIYGQDDRLSGYAALKAVLDTEAPEVTSIAYLVDNEEVGNVNNTGADSSYLVDLMGRLLYAQMGDDFREHWLRKARRKTLVISSDVNPGIHPTWPSAWEEGNAPRLGFGVNFKMYGRGFNANSEYTAWIRKVLDDANVPWQIATYKVGRSGGGTIGRTLADDNMDVIDFGVPVLSIHTPYSVSSKVDVYHLYHAMLAFFEAP
;
A
#
# COMPACT_ATOMS: atom_id res chain seq x y z
N MET A 1 -33.02 -64.49 47.37
CA MET A 1 -33.13 -63.41 46.32
C MET A 1 -32.18 -62.31 46.70
N ALA A 2 -31.03 -62.29 46.09
CA ALA A 2 -29.98 -61.30 46.40
C ALA A 2 -30.01 -60.17 45.35
N SER A 3 -30.28 -58.97 45.80
CA SER A 3 -30.30 -57.77 44.97
C SER A 3 -28.86 -57.24 44.81
N ARG A 4 -28.35 -57.23 43.58
CA ARG A 4 -27.06 -56.62 43.25
C ARG A 4 -27.27 -55.13 42.95
N ALA A 5 -26.71 -54.27 43.79
CA ALA A 5 -26.62 -52.84 43.54
C ALA A 5 -25.45 -52.55 42.60
N LEU A 6 -25.76 -51.96 41.46
CA LEU A 6 -24.76 -51.43 40.49
C LEU A 6 -24.33 -50.02 40.93
N ILE A 7 -23.08 -49.87 41.34
CA ILE A 7 -22.50 -48.57 41.61
C ILE A 7 -21.91 -48.04 40.31
N LEU A 8 -22.54 -47.00 39.75
CA LEU A 8 -21.98 -46.23 38.65
C LEU A 8 -20.95 -45.23 39.19
N PHE A 9 -19.70 -45.43 38.84
CA PHE A 9 -18.66 -44.43 39.05
C PHE A 9 -18.74 -43.41 37.88
N ALA A 10 -19.25 -42.23 38.14
CA ALA A 10 -19.14 -41.11 37.23
C ALA A 10 -17.72 -40.52 37.31
N ILE A 11 -16.89 -40.76 36.28
CA ILE A 11 -15.61 -40.08 36.12
C ILE A 11 -15.91 -38.65 35.70
N LEU A 12 -15.82 -37.68 36.59
CA LEU A 12 -15.76 -36.26 36.28
C LEU A 12 -14.40 -35.97 35.60
N VAL A 13 -14.38 -35.91 34.28
CA VAL A 13 -13.27 -35.30 33.53
C VAL A 13 -13.44 -33.80 33.66
N PRO A 14 -12.49 -33.06 34.25
CA PRO A 14 -12.57 -31.60 34.21
C PRO A 14 -12.45 -31.17 32.76
N ILE A 15 -13.52 -30.62 32.20
CA ILE A 15 -13.47 -29.83 30.98
C ILE A 15 -12.66 -28.59 31.33
N ILE A 16 -11.35 -28.63 31.06
CA ILE A 16 -10.55 -27.41 30.98
C ILE A 16 -11.13 -26.69 29.80
N ALA A 17 -12.01 -25.74 30.05
CA ALA A 17 -12.34 -24.72 29.05
C ALA A 17 -11.03 -23.99 28.74
N LEU A 18 -10.39 -24.35 27.64
CA LEU A 18 -9.39 -23.50 27.00
C LEU A 18 -10.16 -22.26 26.53
N GLY A 19 -10.36 -21.32 27.48
CA GLY A 19 -10.80 -19.99 27.12
C GLY A 19 -9.76 -19.46 26.15
N GLN A 20 -10.18 -19.04 24.97
CA GLN A 20 -9.32 -18.22 24.13
C GLN A 20 -8.90 -17.05 25.02
N GLU A 21 -7.59 -16.91 25.25
CA GLU A 21 -7.08 -15.72 25.93
C GLU A 21 -7.56 -14.50 25.12
N GLU A 22 -8.15 -13.53 25.83
CA GLU A 22 -8.56 -12.30 25.17
C GLU A 22 -7.32 -11.67 24.51
N PRO A 23 -7.44 -11.19 23.26
CA PRO A 23 -6.30 -10.62 22.56
C PRO A 23 -5.73 -9.47 23.37
N ARG A 24 -4.42 -9.50 23.62
CA ARG A 24 -3.70 -8.50 24.39
C ARG A 24 -2.94 -7.57 23.46
N SER A 25 -2.85 -6.29 23.83
CA SER A 25 -2.05 -5.33 23.08
C SER A 25 -0.58 -5.77 22.99
N SER A 26 -0.02 -5.78 21.80
CA SER A 26 1.37 -6.15 21.52
C SER A 26 2.38 -5.26 22.27
N TRP A 27 2.00 -4.01 22.60
CA TRP A 27 2.81 -3.11 23.43
C TRP A 27 3.16 -3.68 24.80
N LEU A 28 2.31 -4.56 25.35
CA LEU A 28 2.51 -5.14 26.69
C LEU A 28 3.58 -6.23 26.73
N SER A 29 3.89 -6.85 25.61
CA SER A 29 4.89 -7.92 25.50
C SER A 29 6.29 -7.43 25.13
N LEU A 30 6.43 -6.16 24.73
CA LEU A 30 7.71 -5.62 24.27
C LEU A 30 8.65 -5.26 25.42
N THR A 31 9.90 -5.66 25.26
CA THR A 31 11.02 -5.16 26.06
C THR A 31 11.33 -3.70 25.68
N GLU A 32 12.12 -3.00 26.52
CA GLU A 32 12.53 -1.62 26.19
C GLU A 32 13.39 -1.53 24.93
N ALA A 33 14.19 -2.55 24.63
CA ALA A 33 14.97 -2.61 23.39
C ALA A 33 14.07 -2.76 22.16
N GLU A 34 13.03 -3.60 22.24
CA GLU A 34 12.05 -3.74 21.16
C GLU A 34 11.23 -2.48 20.96
N LYS A 35 10.85 -1.76 22.01
CA LYS A 35 10.19 -0.46 21.90
C LYS A 35 11.07 0.56 21.17
N GLN A 36 12.38 0.57 21.42
CA GLN A 36 13.32 1.39 20.67
C GLN A 36 13.39 1.00 19.20
N SER A 37 13.35 -0.30 18.89
CA SER A 37 13.30 -0.79 17.50
C SER A 37 12.00 -0.38 16.79
N VAL A 38 10.85 -0.45 17.48
CA VAL A 38 9.57 0.08 16.98
C VAL A 38 9.66 1.56 16.65
N GLU A 39 10.24 2.39 17.54
CA GLU A 39 10.41 3.82 17.29
C GLU A 39 11.38 4.12 16.13
N SER A 40 12.47 3.38 16.03
CA SER A 40 13.42 3.49 14.91
C SER A 40 12.78 3.15 13.58
N HIS A 41 12.04 2.03 13.52
CA HIS A 41 11.32 1.59 12.32
C HIS A 41 10.25 2.60 11.93
N ALA A 42 9.46 3.08 12.89
CA ALA A 42 8.43 4.10 12.67
C ALA A 42 9.03 5.44 12.16
N THR A 43 10.21 5.80 12.64
CA THR A 43 10.93 6.99 12.16
C THR A 43 11.34 6.83 10.70
N GLY A 44 11.97 5.72 10.34
CA GLY A 44 12.34 5.42 8.95
C GLY A 44 11.12 5.36 8.02
N TYR A 45 10.01 4.78 8.47
CA TYR A 45 8.75 4.76 7.73
C TYR A 45 8.20 6.17 7.49
N LYS A 46 8.15 7.03 8.50
CA LYS A 46 7.70 8.43 8.36
C LYS A 46 8.60 9.22 7.39
N GLU A 47 9.91 9.04 7.47
CA GLU A 47 10.87 9.69 6.56
C GLU A 47 10.66 9.25 5.11
N PHE A 48 10.47 7.96 4.87
CA PHE A 48 10.16 7.42 3.56
C PHE A 48 8.83 7.97 3.02
N MET A 49 7.76 7.91 3.81
CA MET A 49 6.42 8.36 3.41
C MET A 49 6.29 9.86 3.22
N ARG A 50 7.18 10.67 3.82
CA ARG A 50 7.23 12.11 3.60
C ARG A 50 7.49 12.47 2.13
N VAL A 51 8.26 11.65 1.42
CA VAL A 51 8.62 11.86 0.01
C VAL A 51 7.92 10.90 -0.95
N ALA A 52 7.60 9.69 -0.51
CA ALA A 52 6.96 8.64 -1.31
C ALA A 52 5.43 8.80 -1.29
N LYS A 53 4.89 9.89 -1.86
CA LYS A 53 3.46 10.22 -1.84
C LYS A 53 2.68 9.73 -3.06
N THR A 54 3.37 9.28 -4.11
CA THR A 54 2.79 8.64 -5.30
C THR A 54 3.56 7.36 -5.61
N GLU A 55 3.02 6.47 -6.45
CA GLU A 55 3.71 5.27 -6.95
C GLU A 55 5.05 5.64 -7.62
N LEU A 56 5.09 6.70 -8.41
CA LEU A 56 6.30 7.20 -9.06
C LEU A 56 7.38 7.61 -8.05
N SER A 57 6.99 8.34 -7.00
CA SER A 57 7.93 8.75 -5.95
C SER A 57 8.32 7.59 -5.06
N PHE A 58 7.40 6.64 -4.81
CA PHE A 58 7.70 5.41 -4.07
C PHE A 58 8.79 4.59 -4.77
N VAL A 59 8.62 4.28 -6.07
CA VAL A 59 9.61 3.50 -6.83
C VAL A 59 10.99 4.18 -6.79
N ARG A 60 11.05 5.49 -6.96
CA ARG A 60 12.33 6.25 -6.92
C ARG A 60 13.02 6.15 -5.56
N GLU A 61 12.28 6.31 -4.46
CA GLU A 61 12.84 6.21 -3.11
C GLU A 61 13.21 4.74 -2.77
N ALA A 62 12.38 3.78 -3.16
CA ALA A 62 12.67 2.36 -2.98
C ALA A 62 13.94 1.91 -3.72
N VAL A 63 14.16 2.36 -4.96
CA VAL A 63 15.39 2.10 -5.72
C VAL A 63 16.62 2.71 -5.04
N LYS A 64 16.50 3.92 -4.44
CA LYS A 64 17.61 4.50 -3.66
C LYS A 64 17.97 3.62 -2.47
N LEU A 65 16.98 3.15 -1.71
CA LEU A 65 17.20 2.25 -0.58
C LEU A 65 17.80 0.91 -1.03
N ALA A 66 17.28 0.33 -2.12
CA ALA A 66 17.80 -0.92 -2.67
C ALA A 66 19.26 -0.79 -3.09
N ARG A 67 19.63 0.28 -3.80
CA ARG A 67 21.02 0.55 -4.18
C ARG A 67 21.93 0.75 -2.95
N ALA A 68 21.46 1.47 -1.95
CA ALA A 68 22.20 1.67 -0.71
C ALA A 68 22.43 0.35 0.06
N ALA A 69 21.51 -0.62 -0.06
CA ALA A 69 21.61 -1.96 0.49
C ALA A 69 22.40 -2.96 -0.41
N GLY A 70 23.02 -2.48 -1.50
CA GLY A 70 23.85 -3.29 -2.38
C GLY A 70 23.09 -4.07 -3.47
N PHE A 71 21.82 -3.77 -3.69
CA PHE A 71 21.05 -4.33 -4.81
C PHE A 71 21.43 -3.62 -6.12
N ARG A 72 21.41 -4.36 -7.21
CA ARG A 72 21.64 -3.85 -8.57
C ARG A 72 20.44 -4.12 -9.46
N GLU A 73 20.29 -3.36 -10.51
CA GLU A 73 19.26 -3.62 -11.52
C GLU A 73 19.49 -5.00 -12.16
N LEU A 74 18.41 -5.75 -12.39
CA LEU A 74 18.47 -7.08 -12.96
C LEU A 74 18.83 -6.98 -14.45
N PRO A 75 20.06 -7.38 -14.86
CA PRO A 75 20.44 -7.35 -16.27
C PRO A 75 19.84 -8.56 -17.02
N ASP A 76 19.76 -8.46 -18.35
CA ASP A 76 19.23 -9.54 -19.19
C ASP A 76 20.12 -10.79 -19.17
N ASP A 77 21.41 -10.62 -18.92
CA ASP A 77 22.43 -11.68 -18.81
C ASP A 77 22.81 -12.01 -17.36
N ALA A 78 21.87 -11.83 -16.44
CA ALA A 78 22.10 -12.02 -15.02
C ALA A 78 22.63 -13.43 -14.70
N THR A 79 23.67 -13.51 -13.89
CA THR A 79 24.09 -14.75 -13.26
C THR A 79 23.28 -14.96 -11.97
N ILE A 80 22.58 -16.08 -11.88
CA ILE A 80 21.72 -16.43 -10.76
C ILE A 80 22.50 -17.30 -9.77
N GLU A 81 23.01 -16.65 -8.73
CA GLU A 81 23.74 -17.29 -7.64
C GLU A 81 23.04 -17.05 -6.30
N PRO A 82 23.04 -18.00 -5.36
CA PRO A 82 22.46 -17.79 -4.03
C PRO A 82 23.02 -16.54 -3.35
N GLY A 83 22.13 -15.71 -2.80
CA GLY A 83 22.47 -14.44 -2.17
C GLY A 83 22.64 -13.27 -3.13
N ALA A 84 22.53 -13.46 -4.46
CA ALA A 84 22.51 -12.34 -5.40
C ALA A 84 21.28 -11.44 -5.18
N ARG A 85 21.48 -10.12 -5.28
CA ARG A 85 20.51 -9.09 -4.92
C ARG A 85 20.20 -8.22 -6.13
N PHE A 86 18.94 -8.23 -6.55
CA PHE A 86 18.49 -7.50 -7.73
C PHE A 86 17.25 -6.65 -7.44
N TYR A 87 17.05 -5.60 -8.24
CA TYR A 87 15.75 -4.97 -8.42
C TYR A 87 15.44 -4.86 -9.91
N ASP A 88 14.15 -4.83 -10.27
CA ASP A 88 13.67 -4.61 -11.63
C ASP A 88 12.54 -3.57 -11.59
N VAL A 89 12.64 -2.54 -12.44
CA VAL A 89 11.68 -1.44 -12.48
C VAL A 89 10.79 -1.58 -13.70
N ASN A 90 9.48 -1.63 -13.48
CA ASN A 90 8.51 -1.64 -14.57
C ASN A 90 7.94 -0.23 -14.78
N ARG A 91 8.43 0.46 -15.81
CA ARG A 91 7.91 1.76 -16.29
C ARG A 91 7.83 2.86 -15.22
N ASP A 92 8.76 2.88 -14.27
CA ASP A 92 8.80 3.80 -13.11
C ASP A 92 7.59 3.71 -12.16
N ARG A 93 6.65 2.79 -12.35
CA ARG A 93 5.39 2.69 -11.60
C ARG A 93 5.23 1.40 -10.79
N ALA A 94 6.00 0.38 -11.14
CA ALA A 94 6.05 -0.86 -10.37
C ALA A 94 7.51 -1.30 -10.20
N LEU A 95 7.78 -2.07 -9.14
CA LEU A 95 9.11 -2.47 -8.74
C LEU A 95 9.07 -3.89 -8.20
N THR A 96 10.06 -4.71 -8.57
CA THR A 96 10.39 -5.93 -7.83
C THR A 96 11.78 -5.80 -7.21
N VAL A 97 11.92 -6.33 -5.99
CA VAL A 97 13.20 -6.43 -5.27
C VAL A 97 13.41 -7.88 -4.90
N ILE A 98 14.58 -8.45 -5.22
CA ILE A 98 14.79 -9.89 -5.32
C ILE A 98 16.07 -10.28 -4.57
N VAL A 99 15.97 -11.28 -3.71
CA VAL A 99 17.14 -12.00 -3.14
C VAL A 99 17.09 -13.44 -3.60
N ILE A 100 18.09 -13.88 -4.33
CA ILE A 100 18.16 -15.24 -4.85
C ILE A 100 18.43 -16.23 -3.71
N GLY A 101 17.57 -17.23 -3.60
CA GLY A 101 17.66 -18.29 -2.61
C GLY A 101 18.67 -19.37 -2.98
N LYS A 102 18.88 -20.32 -2.05
CA LYS A 102 19.77 -21.47 -2.25
C LYS A 102 19.13 -22.57 -3.09
N ASN A 103 17.81 -22.70 -3.03
CA ASN A 103 17.06 -23.73 -3.73
C ASN A 103 16.94 -23.42 -5.23
N ASP A 104 16.70 -24.46 -6.02
CA ASP A 104 16.41 -24.32 -7.45
C ASP A 104 15.14 -23.50 -7.67
N LEU A 105 15.16 -22.55 -8.61
CA LEU A 105 14.02 -21.68 -8.91
C LEU A 105 12.76 -22.45 -9.36
N ARG A 106 12.93 -23.70 -9.86
CA ARG A 106 11.80 -24.61 -10.18
C ARG A 106 11.02 -25.07 -8.95
N ASP A 107 11.56 -24.83 -7.76
CA ASP A 107 10.89 -25.16 -6.50
C ASP A 107 10.03 -24.03 -5.96
N GLY A 108 9.88 -22.92 -6.74
CA GLY A 108 8.98 -21.82 -6.46
C GLY A 108 9.69 -20.65 -5.80
N PHE A 109 8.88 -19.67 -5.40
CA PHE A 109 9.33 -18.39 -4.85
C PHE A 109 8.59 -18.08 -3.55
N ARG A 110 9.15 -17.18 -2.74
CA ARG A 110 8.45 -16.47 -1.68
C ARG A 110 8.15 -15.06 -2.18
N VAL A 111 6.89 -14.72 -2.36
CA VAL A 111 6.49 -13.40 -2.88
C VAL A 111 5.70 -12.66 -1.81
N VAL A 112 6.11 -11.44 -1.50
CA VAL A 112 5.28 -10.49 -0.77
C VAL A 112 4.88 -9.41 -1.77
N GLY A 113 3.59 -9.38 -2.10
CA GLY A 113 3.01 -8.41 -3.01
C GLY A 113 2.24 -7.33 -2.24
N ALA A 114 2.36 -6.07 -2.66
CA ALA A 114 1.60 -4.93 -2.16
C ALA A 114 1.39 -3.92 -3.29
N HIS A 115 0.31 -3.14 -3.22
CA HIS A 115 0.18 -2.01 -4.13
C HIS A 115 0.84 -0.75 -3.55
N ILE A 116 1.20 0.18 -4.41
CA ILE A 116 1.92 1.40 -4.03
C ILE A 116 1.24 2.68 -4.53
N ASP A 117 0.17 2.55 -5.30
CA ASP A 117 -0.77 3.64 -5.53
C ASP A 117 -1.64 3.87 -4.29
N SER A 118 -2.33 4.98 -4.23
CA SER A 118 -3.27 5.33 -3.16
C SER A 118 -4.31 6.29 -3.70
N PRO A 119 -5.50 6.36 -3.08
CA PRO A 119 -6.52 7.31 -3.49
C PRO A 119 -6.00 8.74 -3.48
N ARG A 120 -6.26 9.46 -4.57
CA ARG A 120 -5.76 10.82 -4.81
C ARG A 120 -6.62 11.58 -5.82
N ILE A 121 -6.32 12.85 -5.98
CA ILE A 121 -6.86 13.69 -7.04
C ILE A 121 -5.83 13.77 -8.17
N GLU A 122 -6.27 13.66 -9.43
CA GLU A 122 -5.42 13.73 -10.62
C GLU A 122 -5.87 14.86 -11.54
N LEU A 123 -4.97 15.43 -12.34
CA LEU A 123 -5.33 16.45 -13.31
C LEU A 123 -5.95 15.82 -14.55
N LYS A 124 -7.00 16.46 -15.10
CA LYS A 124 -7.49 16.14 -16.46
C LYS A 124 -6.45 16.54 -17.51
N ALA A 125 -6.55 15.97 -18.71
CA ALA A 125 -5.60 16.22 -19.80
C ALA A 125 -5.51 17.70 -20.26
N ARG A 126 -6.56 18.49 -20.06
CA ARG A 126 -6.58 19.94 -20.29
C ARG A 126 -7.08 20.64 -19.03
N PRO A 127 -6.23 20.74 -17.98
CA PRO A 127 -6.71 21.05 -16.65
C PRO A 127 -6.95 22.54 -16.42
N ILE A 128 -6.26 23.47 -17.12
CA ILE A 128 -6.23 24.88 -16.71
C ILE A 128 -7.43 25.65 -17.30
N TYR A 129 -8.22 26.27 -16.43
CA TYR A 129 -9.25 27.21 -16.81
C TYR A 129 -9.26 28.43 -15.88
N GLN A 130 -9.99 29.49 -16.25
CA GLN A 130 -10.18 30.68 -15.43
C GLN A 130 -11.65 30.89 -15.16
N LYS A 131 -11.98 31.21 -13.90
CA LYS A 131 -13.34 31.60 -13.48
C LYS A 131 -13.27 32.57 -12.30
N GLU A 132 -14.13 33.57 -12.26
CA GLU A 132 -14.27 34.55 -11.15
C GLU A 132 -12.93 35.17 -10.70
N GLY A 133 -12.00 35.41 -11.62
CA GLY A 133 -10.68 35.97 -11.31
C GLY A 133 -9.64 34.99 -10.75
N PHE A 134 -9.93 33.70 -10.77
CA PHE A 134 -9.01 32.63 -10.37
C PHE A 134 -8.66 31.73 -11.54
N ALA A 135 -7.42 31.25 -11.60
CA ALA A 135 -7.05 30.09 -12.36
C ALA A 135 -7.22 28.84 -11.50
N LEU A 136 -7.81 27.78 -12.08
CA LEU A 136 -8.08 26.51 -11.43
C LEU A 136 -7.58 25.36 -12.29
N PHE A 137 -7.35 24.19 -11.65
CA PHE A 137 -7.19 22.92 -12.36
C PHE A 137 -8.50 22.14 -12.34
N GLN A 138 -8.92 21.63 -13.49
CA GLN A 138 -9.94 20.58 -13.58
C GLN A 138 -9.32 19.23 -13.21
N THR A 139 -10.04 18.50 -12.35
CA THR A 139 -9.52 17.26 -11.79
C THR A 139 -10.38 16.05 -12.11
N ASN A 140 -9.77 14.90 -11.95
CA ASN A 140 -10.36 13.59 -11.84
C ASN A 140 -9.91 13.00 -10.48
N TYR A 141 -10.34 11.80 -10.12
CA TYR A 141 -9.89 11.12 -8.92
C TYR A 141 -9.43 9.68 -9.26
N HIS A 142 -8.52 9.16 -8.44
CA HIS A 142 -7.99 7.81 -8.49
C HIS A 142 -8.41 7.08 -7.21
N GLY A 143 -9.00 5.89 -7.33
CA GLY A 143 -9.52 5.13 -6.20
C GLY A 143 -10.79 5.72 -5.56
N GLY A 144 -11.26 5.09 -4.51
CA GLY A 144 -12.50 5.48 -3.81
C GLY A 144 -12.28 6.52 -2.73
N ILE A 145 -12.67 7.78 -2.94
CA ILE A 145 -12.54 8.86 -1.95
C ILE A 145 -13.89 9.36 -1.44
N LYS A 146 -13.87 9.92 -0.22
CA LYS A 146 -14.95 10.78 0.27
C LYS A 146 -14.57 12.23 -0.06
N THR A 147 -15.18 12.79 -1.08
CA THR A 147 -14.81 14.09 -1.68
C THR A 147 -14.70 15.23 -0.68
N TYR A 148 -15.63 15.30 0.31
CA TYR A 148 -15.64 16.34 1.32
C TYR A 148 -14.41 16.36 2.24
N GLN A 149 -13.63 15.26 2.29
CA GLN A 149 -12.42 15.20 3.09
C GLN A 149 -11.22 15.85 2.39
N TRP A 150 -11.35 16.20 1.11
CA TRP A 150 -10.28 16.77 0.28
C TRP A 150 -10.36 18.29 0.15
N THR A 151 -11.40 18.91 0.72
CA THR A 151 -11.52 20.37 0.79
C THR A 151 -10.75 20.93 1.97
N ASN A 152 -10.33 22.21 1.86
CA ASN A 152 -9.70 23.01 2.92
C ASN A 152 -8.42 22.43 3.53
N LEU A 153 -7.69 21.57 2.79
CA LEU A 153 -6.40 21.07 3.20
C LEU A 153 -5.32 21.45 2.17
N PRO A 154 -4.06 21.64 2.60
CA PRO A 154 -2.97 21.93 1.68
C PRO A 154 -2.67 20.69 0.83
N LEU A 155 -2.57 20.90 -0.48
CA LEU A 155 -2.22 19.88 -1.47
C LEU A 155 -0.89 20.22 -2.13
N ALA A 156 -0.11 19.19 -2.42
CA ALA A 156 1.10 19.24 -3.25
C ALA A 156 0.79 18.68 -4.64
N LEU A 157 1.38 19.26 -5.67
CA LEU A 157 1.32 18.75 -7.05
C LEU A 157 2.58 17.92 -7.31
N MET A 158 2.40 16.64 -7.60
CA MET A 158 3.51 15.69 -7.81
C MET A 158 3.27 14.83 -9.06
N GLY A 159 4.35 14.45 -9.73
CA GLY A 159 4.28 13.52 -10.86
C GLY A 159 5.28 13.83 -11.94
N ARG A 160 4.91 13.55 -13.22
CA ARG A 160 5.77 13.73 -14.39
C ARG A 160 5.01 14.27 -15.59
N VAL A 161 5.72 14.93 -16.50
CA VAL A 161 5.23 15.34 -17.79
C VAL A 161 6.20 14.83 -18.85
N ASP A 162 5.71 13.99 -19.75
CA ASP A 162 6.51 13.45 -20.86
C ASP A 162 6.33 14.32 -22.11
N LEU A 163 7.42 15.00 -22.51
CA LEU A 163 7.44 15.93 -23.64
C LEU A 163 7.57 15.17 -24.96
N LYS A 164 7.02 15.74 -26.04
CA LYS A 164 7.12 15.17 -27.42
C LYS A 164 8.55 14.92 -27.90
N ASN A 165 9.54 15.59 -27.31
CA ASN A 165 10.95 15.39 -27.65
C ASN A 165 11.63 14.24 -26.90
N GLY A 166 10.85 13.46 -26.09
CA GLY A 166 11.34 12.34 -25.31
C GLY A 166 11.90 12.72 -23.92
N ARG A 167 11.92 14.00 -23.55
CA ARG A 167 12.31 14.42 -22.20
C ARG A 167 11.17 14.22 -21.22
N THR A 168 11.48 13.80 -20.01
CA THR A 168 10.55 13.75 -18.87
C THR A 168 10.87 14.87 -17.89
N ILE A 169 9.88 15.66 -17.53
CA ILE A 169 9.97 16.69 -16.49
C ILE A 169 9.28 16.17 -15.25
N TRP A 170 10.01 16.14 -14.14
CA TRP A 170 9.47 15.76 -12.84
C TRP A 170 8.96 16.98 -12.10
N ILE A 171 7.75 16.90 -11.57
CA ILE A 171 7.09 17.95 -10.80
C ILE A 171 6.95 17.49 -9.35
N SER A 172 7.35 18.36 -8.43
CA SER A 172 7.06 18.23 -6.99
C SER A 172 6.98 19.65 -6.43
N VAL A 173 5.78 20.14 -6.18
CA VAL A 173 5.52 21.50 -5.69
C VAL A 173 4.56 21.42 -4.51
N GLY A 174 4.91 22.06 -3.41
CA GLY A 174 4.09 22.11 -2.20
C GLY A 174 4.38 21.01 -1.19
N ASN A 175 5.35 20.14 -1.48
CA ASN A 175 5.82 19.13 -0.53
C ASN A 175 6.86 19.68 0.45
N ASP A 176 7.61 20.71 0.05
CA ASP A 176 8.48 21.47 0.94
C ASP A 176 7.66 22.63 1.56
N PRO A 177 7.76 22.88 2.88
CA PRO A 177 7.03 23.98 3.54
C PRO A 177 7.34 25.39 3.01
N SER A 178 8.42 25.57 2.29
CA SER A 178 8.79 26.84 1.65
C SER A 178 8.10 27.07 0.29
N GLU A 179 7.50 26.03 -0.29
CA GLU A 179 6.83 26.06 -1.57
C GLU A 179 5.34 26.42 -1.44
N PRO A 180 4.71 26.96 -2.51
CA PRO A 180 3.28 27.20 -2.50
C PRO A 180 2.49 25.88 -2.51
N THR A 181 1.37 25.85 -1.82
CA THR A 181 0.41 24.73 -1.83
C THR A 181 -0.84 25.07 -2.64
N PHE A 182 -1.62 24.05 -2.97
CA PHE A 182 -2.89 24.17 -3.66
C PHE A 182 -4.02 23.84 -2.69
N ILE A 183 -5.18 24.48 -2.85
CA ILE A 183 -6.33 24.28 -1.95
C ILE A 183 -7.62 24.22 -2.79
N ILE A 184 -8.49 23.28 -2.46
CA ILE A 184 -9.87 23.20 -2.91
C ILE A 184 -10.72 23.87 -1.83
N PRO A 185 -11.20 25.11 -2.03
CA PRO A 185 -11.99 25.80 -1.01
C PRO A 185 -13.41 25.25 -0.93
N ASP A 186 -13.92 25.07 0.27
CA ASP A 186 -15.34 24.78 0.53
C ASP A 186 -16.12 26.08 0.78
N LEU A 187 -17.44 26.01 0.67
CA LEU A 187 -18.29 27.14 1.02
C LEU A 187 -18.35 27.37 2.53
N SER A 188 -18.37 28.63 2.93
CA SER A 188 -18.59 28.97 4.33
C SER A 188 -20.03 28.67 4.77
N PRO A 189 -20.29 28.41 6.06
CA PRO A 189 -21.64 28.12 6.58
C PRO A 189 -22.65 29.23 6.35
N HIS A 190 -22.22 30.42 5.95
CA HIS A 190 -23.09 31.58 5.66
C HIS A 190 -23.74 31.49 4.28
N VAL A 191 -23.20 30.73 3.35
CA VAL A 191 -23.64 30.68 1.94
C VAL A 191 -23.83 29.25 1.43
N ASP A 192 -23.80 28.24 2.31
CA ASP A 192 -23.81 26.80 1.97
C ASP A 192 -25.24 26.19 1.95
N ALA A 193 -26.30 26.99 1.92
CA ALA A 193 -27.68 26.50 2.04
C ALA A 193 -27.98 25.36 1.04
N GLU A 194 -27.50 25.45 -0.19
CA GLU A 194 -27.67 24.39 -1.20
C GLU A 194 -26.90 23.08 -0.82
N LEU A 195 -25.70 23.20 -0.28
CA LEU A 195 -24.91 22.04 0.10
C LEU A 195 -25.52 21.23 1.24
N ARG A 196 -26.21 21.89 2.16
CA ARG A 196 -26.91 21.26 3.31
C ARG A 196 -28.04 20.33 2.90
N GLU A 197 -28.64 20.55 1.74
CA GLU A 197 -29.71 19.71 1.19
C GLU A 197 -29.15 18.48 0.43
N ARG A 198 -27.87 18.46 0.15
CA ARG A 198 -27.22 17.32 -0.54
C ARG A 198 -27.03 16.13 0.40
N LYS A 199 -27.06 14.92 -0.16
CA LYS A 199 -26.67 13.71 0.60
C LYS A 199 -25.18 13.78 0.93
N ASN A 200 -24.77 13.24 2.07
CA ASN A 200 -23.37 13.26 2.51
C ASN A 200 -22.38 12.77 1.43
N ARG A 201 -22.73 11.76 0.63
CA ARG A 201 -21.87 11.25 -0.44
C ARG A 201 -21.70 12.23 -1.62
N ASP A 202 -22.61 13.19 -1.75
CA ASP A 202 -22.70 14.14 -2.87
C ASP A 202 -22.51 15.58 -2.38
N VAL A 203 -22.15 15.80 -1.10
CA VAL A 203 -22.05 17.14 -0.51
C VAL A 203 -21.02 18.00 -1.24
N ILE A 204 -19.89 17.41 -1.64
CA ILE A 204 -18.96 17.95 -2.62
C ILE A 204 -18.95 16.97 -3.79
N GLN A 205 -19.32 17.41 -4.98
CA GLN A 205 -19.33 16.57 -6.18
C GLN A 205 -17.91 16.44 -6.74
N HIS A 206 -17.63 15.38 -7.51
CA HIS A 206 -16.31 15.16 -8.07
C HIS A 206 -15.84 16.28 -9.00
N GLU A 207 -16.74 16.89 -9.76
CA GLU A 207 -16.45 18.07 -10.61
C GLU A 207 -16.30 19.38 -9.83
N GLU A 208 -16.45 19.37 -8.51
CA GLU A 208 -16.22 20.50 -7.61
C GLU A 208 -14.88 20.42 -6.88
N LEU A 209 -14.06 19.39 -7.19
CA LEU A 209 -12.71 19.19 -6.59
C LEU A 209 -11.62 19.96 -7.37
N ASP A 210 -11.89 21.19 -7.73
CA ASP A 210 -10.99 22.03 -8.53
C ASP A 210 -10.15 22.97 -7.64
N PRO A 211 -8.82 22.72 -7.51
CA PRO A 211 -7.96 23.55 -6.69
C PRO A 211 -7.65 24.91 -7.33
N LEU A 212 -7.47 25.91 -6.48
CA LEU A 212 -6.95 27.20 -6.87
C LEU A 212 -5.45 27.10 -7.22
N VAL A 213 -5.06 27.61 -8.40
CA VAL A 213 -3.68 27.54 -8.88
C VAL A 213 -3.11 28.92 -9.26
N GLY A 214 -3.92 29.97 -9.28
CA GLY A 214 -3.44 31.34 -9.54
C GLY A 214 -4.53 32.40 -9.31
N HIS A 215 -4.09 33.62 -8.99
CA HIS A 215 -4.97 34.77 -8.79
C HIS A 215 -4.37 36.08 -9.32
N ILE A 216 -3.07 36.13 -9.55
CA ILE A 216 -2.43 37.35 -10.04
C ILE A 216 -2.57 37.42 -11.56
N PRO A 217 -3.26 38.45 -12.12
CA PRO A 217 -3.39 38.59 -13.56
C PRO A 217 -2.06 38.93 -14.21
N GLY A 218 -1.86 38.40 -15.41
CA GLY A 218 -0.79 38.82 -16.30
C GLY A 218 -1.12 40.10 -17.07
N PRO A 219 -0.46 40.35 -18.20
CA PRO A 219 -0.77 41.45 -19.08
C PRO A 219 -2.25 41.46 -19.49
N GLU A 220 -2.81 42.67 -19.73
CA GLU A 220 -4.23 42.88 -20.07
C GLU A 220 -4.76 41.93 -21.18
N GLY A 221 -6.01 41.55 -21.05
CA GLY A 221 -6.75 40.68 -21.99
C GLY A 221 -7.53 39.59 -21.29
N ASP A 222 -8.32 38.85 -22.06
CA ASP A 222 -9.13 37.73 -21.60
C ASP A 222 -8.26 36.62 -20.97
N GLU A 223 -8.76 35.98 -19.92
CA GLU A 223 -8.07 34.87 -19.21
C GLU A 223 -6.63 35.23 -18.72
N SER A 224 -6.39 36.48 -18.28
CA SER A 224 -5.07 36.98 -17.90
C SER A 224 -4.42 36.20 -16.76
N VAL A 225 -5.22 35.69 -15.77
CA VAL A 225 -4.71 34.86 -14.66
C VAL A 225 -4.30 33.47 -15.15
N LYS A 226 -5.11 32.85 -16.01
CA LYS A 226 -4.77 31.56 -16.64
C LYS A 226 -3.47 31.66 -17.43
N ARG A 227 -3.30 32.76 -18.22
CA ARG A 227 -2.05 32.99 -18.96
C ARG A 227 -0.85 33.13 -18.05
N SER A 228 -0.98 33.84 -16.92
CA SER A 228 0.10 33.93 -15.92
C SER A 228 0.55 32.56 -15.43
N VAL A 229 -0.39 31.65 -15.15
CA VAL A 229 -0.06 30.27 -14.71
C VAL A 229 0.64 29.50 -15.83
N ILE A 230 0.16 29.60 -17.07
CA ILE A 230 0.80 28.94 -18.23
C ILE A 230 2.22 29.49 -18.46
N ASP A 231 2.42 30.80 -18.36
CA ASP A 231 3.74 31.43 -18.51
C ASP A 231 4.68 31.04 -17.36
N TYR A 232 4.15 30.86 -16.13
CA TYR A 232 4.91 30.32 -15.02
C TYR A 232 5.37 28.89 -15.30
N LEU A 233 4.49 27.99 -15.74
CA LEU A 233 4.84 26.60 -16.06
C LEU A 233 5.87 26.53 -17.20
N ARG A 234 5.76 27.40 -18.20
CA ARG A 234 6.72 27.47 -19.30
C ARG A 234 8.09 27.96 -18.84
N ARG A 235 8.13 28.98 -17.96
CA ARG A 235 9.37 29.58 -17.48
C ARG A 235 10.12 28.69 -16.51
N GLU A 236 9.40 28.09 -15.53
CA GLU A 236 10.02 27.35 -14.44
C GLU A 236 10.26 25.87 -14.81
N TYR A 237 9.40 25.28 -15.65
CA TYR A 237 9.43 23.84 -15.94
C TYR A 237 9.60 23.53 -17.44
N GLU A 238 9.63 24.54 -18.30
CA GLU A 238 9.64 24.35 -19.77
C GLU A 238 8.42 23.59 -20.31
N ILE A 239 7.28 23.64 -19.60
CA ILE A 239 6.04 22.93 -19.94
C ILE A 239 5.06 23.90 -20.60
N GLY A 240 4.65 23.58 -21.82
CA GLY A 240 3.54 24.26 -22.49
C GLY A 240 2.18 23.65 -22.12
N ILE A 241 1.09 24.35 -22.46
CA ILE A 241 -0.27 23.89 -22.14
C ILE A 241 -0.58 22.53 -22.82
N ASP A 242 -0.07 22.29 -24.01
CA ASP A 242 -0.30 21.05 -24.75
C ASP A 242 0.50 19.87 -24.19
N ASP A 243 1.58 20.12 -23.45
CA ASP A 243 2.39 19.09 -22.82
C ASP A 243 1.64 18.44 -21.63
N LEU A 244 0.68 19.16 -21.04
CA LEU A 244 -0.17 18.62 -19.98
C LEU A 244 -1.07 17.45 -20.44
N VAL A 245 -1.27 17.28 -21.75
CA VAL A 245 -2.00 16.12 -22.31
C VAL A 245 -1.27 14.80 -22.04
N SER A 246 0.05 14.84 -21.93
CA SER A 246 0.90 13.67 -21.61
C SER A 246 1.51 13.80 -20.20
N ALA A 247 0.76 14.39 -19.28
CA ALA A 247 1.15 14.52 -17.88
C ALA A 247 0.45 13.45 -17.01
N GLU A 248 1.18 12.95 -16.05
CA GLU A 248 0.69 12.19 -14.91
C GLU A 248 0.97 13.01 -13.65
N LEU A 249 0.03 13.89 -13.34
CA LEU A 249 0.14 14.84 -12.21
C LEU A 249 -0.99 14.61 -11.23
N ALA A 250 -0.60 14.34 -9.99
CA ALA A 250 -1.49 14.10 -8.86
C ALA A 250 -1.41 15.26 -7.86
N LEU A 251 -2.56 15.59 -7.28
CA LEU A 251 -2.68 16.41 -6.08
C LEU A 251 -2.79 15.49 -4.87
N VAL A 252 -1.81 15.56 -4.01
CA VAL A 252 -1.69 14.73 -2.80
C VAL A 252 -1.61 15.63 -1.56
N PRO A 253 -2.03 15.17 -0.37
CA PRO A 253 -1.90 15.96 0.85
C PRO A 253 -0.47 16.41 1.12
N ALA A 254 -0.27 17.73 1.30
CA ALA A 254 1.00 18.32 1.69
C ALA A 254 1.25 18.19 3.21
N LEU A 255 0.56 17.23 3.85
CA LEU A 255 0.67 16.97 5.27
C LEU A 255 1.92 16.13 5.58
N GLU A 256 2.61 16.51 6.67
CA GLU A 256 3.75 15.75 7.17
C GLU A 256 3.30 14.52 7.97
N PRO A 257 4.01 13.38 7.89
CA PRO A 257 3.81 12.26 8.81
C PRO A 257 4.02 12.68 10.25
N ARG A 258 3.07 12.36 11.15
CA ARG A 258 3.13 12.76 12.57
C ARG A 258 2.75 11.64 13.51
N ASP A 259 3.35 11.67 14.70
CA ASP A 259 2.89 10.87 15.84
C ASP A 259 1.54 11.38 16.33
N VAL A 260 0.68 10.47 16.79
CA VAL A 260 -0.66 10.75 17.31
C VAL A 260 -0.81 10.23 18.73
N GLY A 261 -1.51 11.00 19.57
CA GLY A 261 -1.70 10.70 20.98
C GLY A 261 -0.57 11.23 21.88
N PHE A 262 -0.84 11.35 23.18
CA PHE A 262 0.14 11.81 24.14
C PHE A 262 1.29 10.81 24.34
N ASP A 263 1.01 9.53 24.16
CA ASP A 263 1.97 8.42 24.24
C ASP A 263 2.73 8.17 22.94
N ARG A 264 2.33 8.84 21.84
CA ARG A 264 2.93 8.69 20.51
C ARG A 264 2.91 7.26 19.96
N GLY A 265 1.99 6.41 20.42
CA GLY A 265 1.88 5.03 19.97
C GLY A 265 1.30 4.87 18.55
N LEU A 266 0.69 5.93 18.01
CA LEU A 266 0.06 5.95 16.70
C LEU A 266 0.79 6.92 15.76
N MET A 267 0.57 6.74 14.44
CA MET A 267 1.05 7.62 13.37
C MET A 267 -0.08 8.01 12.44
N ALA A 268 -0.15 9.28 12.06
CA ALA A 268 -1.03 9.76 11.01
C ALA A 268 -0.21 10.11 9.77
N ILE A 269 -0.57 9.51 8.62
CA ILE A 269 0.20 9.59 7.37
C ILE A 269 -0.77 9.49 6.18
N TYR A 270 -0.50 10.21 5.09
CA TYR A 270 -1.21 10.04 3.84
C TYR A 270 -0.72 8.80 3.09
N GLY A 271 -1.66 8.03 2.53
CA GLY A 271 -1.36 6.92 1.61
C GLY A 271 -0.80 5.68 2.29
N GLN A 272 -1.23 5.39 3.53
CA GLN A 272 -0.92 4.14 4.18
C GLN A 272 -1.61 2.94 3.53
N ASP A 273 -2.67 3.16 2.79
CA ASP A 273 -3.27 2.26 1.83
C ASP A 273 -2.65 2.50 0.43
N ASP A 274 -1.74 1.65 -0.09
CA ASP A 274 -1.12 0.55 0.70
C ASP A 274 0.41 0.68 0.71
N ARG A 275 0.93 1.93 0.65
CA ARG A 275 2.38 2.14 0.75
C ARG A 275 2.97 1.71 2.10
N LEU A 276 2.11 1.45 3.11
CA LEU A 276 2.53 0.87 4.38
C LEU A 276 3.04 -0.55 4.16
N SER A 277 2.25 -1.42 3.53
CA SER A 277 2.67 -2.79 3.20
C SER A 277 3.81 -2.79 2.19
N GLY A 278 3.77 -1.88 1.21
CA GLY A 278 4.87 -1.71 0.25
C GLY A 278 6.21 -1.40 0.94
N TYR A 279 6.22 -0.49 1.93
CA TYR A 279 7.43 -0.19 2.71
C TYR A 279 7.86 -1.39 3.57
N ALA A 280 6.93 -2.08 4.24
CA ALA A 280 7.24 -3.26 5.04
C ALA A 280 7.86 -4.38 4.19
N ALA A 281 7.30 -4.66 3.01
CA ALA A 281 7.82 -5.64 2.06
C ALA A 281 9.21 -5.25 1.54
N LEU A 282 9.40 -3.97 1.19
CA LEU A 282 10.70 -3.44 0.79
C LEU A 282 11.73 -3.64 1.90
N LYS A 283 11.43 -3.23 3.13
CA LYS A 283 12.35 -3.38 4.25
C LYS A 283 12.68 -4.84 4.54
N ALA A 284 11.68 -5.72 4.52
CA ALA A 284 11.88 -7.14 4.77
C ALA A 284 12.82 -7.78 3.72
N VAL A 285 12.60 -7.51 2.44
CA VAL A 285 13.47 -8.08 1.38
C VAL A 285 14.89 -7.48 1.40
N LEU A 286 15.04 -6.20 1.77
CA LEU A 286 16.36 -5.58 1.90
C LEU A 286 17.18 -6.18 3.04
N ASP A 287 16.52 -6.57 4.13
CA ASP A 287 17.15 -7.16 5.32
C ASP A 287 17.25 -8.70 5.23
N THR A 288 16.62 -9.33 4.21
CA THR A 288 16.77 -10.77 3.93
C THR A 288 18.19 -11.05 3.43
N GLU A 289 18.86 -12.00 4.07
CA GLU A 289 20.20 -12.38 3.67
C GLU A 289 20.25 -13.69 2.88
N ALA A 290 20.69 -14.58 2.63
CA ALA A 290 20.73 -15.80 1.84
C ALA A 290 19.58 -16.79 2.17
N PRO A 291 18.32 -16.51 1.77
CA PRO A 291 17.17 -17.35 2.09
C PRO A 291 17.26 -18.72 1.41
N GLU A 292 16.52 -19.71 1.92
CA GLU A 292 16.42 -21.02 1.25
C GLU A 292 15.70 -20.91 -0.09
N VAL A 293 14.60 -20.16 -0.13
CA VAL A 293 13.76 -19.95 -1.33
C VAL A 293 13.94 -18.51 -1.82
N THR A 294 14.06 -18.31 -3.13
CA THR A 294 14.16 -16.97 -3.72
C THR A 294 13.01 -16.08 -3.28
N SER A 295 13.34 -14.93 -2.69
CA SER A 295 12.43 -13.97 -2.09
C SER A 295 12.24 -12.76 -2.97
N ILE A 296 10.98 -12.34 -3.17
CA ILE A 296 10.58 -11.25 -4.06
C ILE A 296 9.60 -10.33 -3.32
N ALA A 297 9.93 -9.05 -3.20
CA ALA A 297 8.94 -8.01 -2.95
C ALA A 297 8.39 -7.55 -4.30
N TYR A 298 7.08 -7.69 -4.51
CA TYR A 298 6.35 -7.34 -5.73
C TYR A 298 5.44 -6.14 -5.47
N LEU A 299 5.87 -4.96 -5.92
CA LEU A 299 5.28 -3.67 -5.60
C LEU A 299 4.66 -3.08 -6.86
N VAL A 300 3.33 -2.99 -6.90
CA VAL A 300 2.55 -2.69 -8.10
C VAL A 300 1.67 -1.46 -7.97
N ASP A 301 1.27 -0.94 -9.10
CA ASP A 301 0.42 0.22 -9.28
C ASP A 301 -1.04 -0.20 -9.59
N ASN A 302 -1.95 0.77 -9.60
CA ASN A 302 -3.33 0.64 -10.12
C ASN A 302 -4.25 -0.37 -9.39
N GLU A 303 -3.95 -0.74 -8.15
CA GLU A 303 -4.88 -1.55 -7.36
C GLU A 303 -6.19 -0.81 -7.13
N GLU A 304 -6.12 0.46 -6.76
CA GLU A 304 -7.25 1.33 -6.41
C GLU A 304 -8.24 1.56 -7.57
N VAL A 305 -7.83 1.23 -8.79
CA VAL A 305 -8.67 1.30 -10.00
C VAL A 305 -8.89 -0.07 -10.64
N GLY A 306 -8.62 -1.16 -9.90
CA GLY A 306 -8.96 -2.54 -10.28
C GLY A 306 -7.79 -3.34 -10.85
N ASN A 307 -6.56 -3.13 -10.40
CA ASN A 307 -5.34 -3.87 -10.78
C ASN A 307 -4.96 -3.78 -12.26
N VAL A 308 -5.53 -2.84 -12.99
CA VAL A 308 -5.44 -2.72 -14.44
C VAL A 308 -4.09 -2.19 -14.94
N ASN A 309 -3.95 -2.15 -16.29
CA ASN A 309 -2.78 -1.65 -16.99
C ASN A 309 -1.54 -2.58 -16.85
N ASN A 310 -0.48 -2.24 -17.56
CA ASN A 310 0.78 -3.01 -17.63
C ASN A 310 1.73 -2.77 -16.43
N THR A 311 1.28 -2.03 -15.43
CA THR A 311 1.97 -1.77 -14.15
C THR A 311 1.16 -2.24 -12.95
N GLY A 312 -0.12 -2.62 -13.15
CA GLY A 312 -0.96 -3.26 -12.14
C GLY A 312 -0.71 -4.77 -12.02
N ALA A 313 -1.31 -5.38 -11.02
CA ALA A 313 -1.13 -6.81 -10.76
C ALA A 313 -1.70 -7.73 -11.85
N ASP A 314 -2.71 -7.27 -12.62
CA ASP A 314 -3.28 -8.02 -13.77
C ASP A 314 -2.31 -8.12 -14.97
N SER A 315 -1.16 -7.44 -14.90
CA SER A 315 -0.12 -7.54 -15.94
C SER A 315 0.68 -8.85 -15.83
N SER A 316 1.36 -9.24 -16.90
CA SER A 316 2.28 -10.38 -16.89
C SER A 316 3.61 -10.12 -16.17
N TYR A 317 3.81 -8.96 -15.58
CA TYR A 317 5.11 -8.50 -15.09
C TYR A 317 5.79 -9.49 -14.14
N LEU A 318 5.08 -10.00 -13.13
CA LEU A 318 5.66 -10.98 -12.19
C LEU A 318 5.99 -12.31 -12.88
N VAL A 319 5.11 -12.78 -13.75
CA VAL A 319 5.28 -14.05 -14.49
C VAL A 319 6.44 -13.95 -15.48
N ASP A 320 6.56 -12.82 -16.17
CA ASP A 320 7.68 -12.53 -17.08
C ASP A 320 9.01 -12.48 -16.30
N LEU A 321 9.04 -11.84 -15.14
CA LEU A 321 10.19 -11.81 -14.25
C LEU A 321 10.62 -13.23 -13.83
N MET A 322 9.66 -14.05 -13.36
CA MET A 322 9.94 -15.46 -13.00
C MET A 322 10.50 -16.25 -14.18
N GLY A 323 9.97 -16.02 -15.38
CA GLY A 323 10.48 -16.62 -16.62
C GLY A 323 11.92 -16.19 -16.94
N ARG A 324 12.25 -14.90 -16.81
CA ARG A 324 13.62 -14.37 -16.96
C ARG A 324 14.59 -14.99 -15.96
N LEU A 325 14.22 -15.07 -14.68
CA LEU A 325 15.06 -15.70 -13.64
C LEU A 325 15.31 -17.18 -13.92
N LEU A 326 14.26 -17.95 -14.29
CA LEU A 326 14.41 -19.36 -14.66
C LEU A 326 15.25 -19.53 -15.90
N TYR A 327 15.08 -18.69 -16.92
CA TYR A 327 15.93 -18.73 -18.12
C TYR A 327 17.39 -18.40 -17.79
N ALA A 328 17.64 -17.41 -16.93
CA ALA A 328 18.97 -17.05 -16.48
C ALA A 328 19.66 -18.17 -15.70
N GLN A 329 18.89 -19.00 -14.95
CA GLN A 329 19.42 -20.19 -14.24
C GLN A 329 19.68 -21.36 -15.18
N MET A 330 18.80 -21.60 -16.16
CA MET A 330 18.76 -22.85 -16.94
C MET A 330 19.32 -22.73 -18.36
N GLY A 331 19.43 -21.50 -18.90
CA GLY A 331 19.84 -21.29 -20.28
C GLY A 331 18.92 -22.00 -21.29
N ASP A 332 19.52 -22.66 -22.26
CA ASP A 332 18.81 -23.39 -23.33
C ASP A 332 17.99 -24.60 -22.85
N ASP A 333 18.15 -25.04 -21.60
CA ASP A 333 17.36 -26.10 -20.98
C ASP A 333 16.02 -25.60 -20.43
N PHE A 334 15.79 -24.29 -20.42
CA PHE A 334 14.50 -23.70 -20.03
C PHE A 334 13.36 -24.22 -20.91
N ARG A 335 12.23 -24.54 -20.29
CA ARG A 335 10.97 -24.91 -20.95
C ARG A 335 9.81 -24.30 -20.16
N GLU A 336 8.77 -23.87 -20.84
CA GLU A 336 7.58 -23.25 -20.29
C GLU A 336 6.94 -24.04 -19.12
N HIS A 337 7.00 -25.36 -19.15
CA HIS A 337 6.43 -26.16 -18.06
C HIS A 337 7.18 -25.99 -16.72
N TRP A 338 8.46 -25.55 -16.74
CA TRP A 338 9.20 -25.24 -15.52
C TRP A 338 8.66 -23.97 -14.86
N LEU A 339 8.34 -22.95 -15.63
CA LEU A 339 7.68 -21.75 -15.12
C LEU A 339 6.33 -22.08 -14.47
N ARG A 340 5.51 -22.89 -15.14
CA ARG A 340 4.22 -23.36 -14.59
C ARG A 340 4.38 -24.17 -13.31
N LYS A 341 5.42 -24.99 -13.23
CA LYS A 341 5.75 -25.75 -12.02
C LYS A 341 6.18 -24.83 -10.89
N ALA A 342 7.07 -23.87 -11.15
CA ALA A 342 7.54 -22.89 -10.18
C ALA A 342 6.37 -22.06 -9.61
N ARG A 343 5.50 -21.52 -10.47
CA ARG A 343 4.30 -20.77 -10.04
C ARG A 343 3.44 -21.57 -9.06
N ARG A 344 3.14 -22.83 -9.38
CA ARG A 344 2.33 -23.69 -8.50
C ARG A 344 2.95 -23.97 -7.14
N LYS A 345 4.27 -23.83 -7.00
CA LYS A 345 4.99 -23.99 -5.74
C LYS A 345 5.30 -22.67 -5.03
N THR A 346 4.92 -21.57 -5.66
CA THR A 346 5.13 -20.23 -5.11
C THR A 346 4.12 -19.94 -4.02
N LEU A 347 4.61 -19.46 -2.88
CA LEU A 347 3.78 -18.98 -1.78
C LEU A 347 3.78 -17.45 -1.78
N VAL A 348 2.62 -16.86 -1.61
CA VAL A 348 2.42 -15.41 -1.72
C VAL A 348 1.72 -14.86 -0.48
N ILE A 349 2.26 -13.81 0.10
CA ILE A 349 1.54 -12.87 0.93
C ILE A 349 1.06 -11.74 0.01
N SER A 350 -0.24 -11.60 -0.16
CA SER A 350 -0.89 -10.43 -0.74
C SER A 350 -1.17 -9.47 0.41
N SER A 351 -0.31 -8.47 0.58
CA SER A 351 -0.42 -7.57 1.71
C SER A 351 -1.25 -6.35 1.35
N ASP A 352 -2.10 -5.94 2.31
CA ASP A 352 -2.90 -4.74 2.21
C ASP A 352 -3.47 -4.38 3.58
N VAL A 353 -3.58 -3.09 3.87
CA VAL A 353 -4.15 -2.62 5.13
C VAL A 353 -5.64 -2.93 5.23
N ASN A 354 -6.14 -3.07 6.45
CA ASN A 354 -7.56 -3.35 6.72
C ASN A 354 -8.16 -2.24 7.60
N PRO A 355 -9.46 -1.90 7.43
CA PRO A 355 -10.12 -1.04 8.39
C PRO A 355 -10.09 -1.67 9.78
N GLY A 356 -9.43 -1.03 10.75
CA GLY A 356 -9.47 -1.44 12.16
C GLY A 356 -10.83 -1.14 12.80
N ILE A 357 -11.17 -1.86 13.87
CA ILE A 357 -12.38 -1.56 14.64
C ILE A 357 -12.31 -0.11 15.14
N HIS A 358 -13.36 0.66 14.84
CA HIS A 358 -13.37 2.07 15.17
C HIS A 358 -13.94 2.31 16.57
N PRO A 359 -13.26 3.05 17.46
CA PRO A 359 -13.67 3.18 18.87
C PRO A 359 -15.04 3.84 19.07
N THR A 360 -15.46 4.73 18.17
CA THR A 360 -16.77 5.40 18.23
C THR A 360 -17.84 4.72 17.37
N TRP A 361 -17.46 3.84 16.44
CA TRP A 361 -18.37 3.08 15.57
C TRP A 361 -18.03 1.58 15.55
N PRO A 362 -17.97 0.90 16.69
CA PRO A 362 -17.57 -0.51 16.77
C PRO A 362 -18.54 -1.42 15.99
N SER A 363 -19.81 -1.04 15.88
CA SER A 363 -20.83 -1.80 15.15
C SER A 363 -20.62 -1.86 13.63
N ALA A 364 -19.66 -1.13 13.08
CA ALA A 364 -19.27 -1.28 11.67
C ALA A 364 -18.66 -2.66 11.38
N TRP A 365 -18.09 -3.31 12.39
CA TRP A 365 -17.51 -4.63 12.35
C TRP A 365 -18.35 -5.69 13.09
N GLU A 366 -18.06 -6.95 12.85
CA GLU A 366 -18.40 -8.06 13.73
C GLU A 366 -17.28 -8.15 14.78
N GLU A 367 -17.60 -7.91 16.05
CA GLU A 367 -16.59 -7.64 17.09
C GLU A 367 -15.64 -8.80 17.37
N GLY A 368 -16.11 -10.05 17.20
CA GLY A 368 -15.31 -11.25 17.46
C GLY A 368 -14.21 -11.49 16.42
N ASN A 369 -14.35 -10.92 15.21
CA ASN A 369 -13.42 -11.10 14.09
C ASN A 369 -12.88 -9.76 13.58
N ALA A 370 -13.00 -8.68 14.36
CA ALA A 370 -12.55 -7.35 13.96
C ALA A 370 -11.09 -7.13 14.34
N PRO A 371 -10.24 -6.64 13.42
CA PRO A 371 -8.85 -6.35 13.73
C PRO A 371 -8.73 -5.06 14.57
N ARG A 372 -7.82 -5.08 15.54
CA ARG A 372 -7.56 -4.00 16.50
C ARG A 372 -6.17 -3.45 16.32
N LEU A 373 -6.03 -2.12 16.35
CA LEU A 373 -4.72 -1.47 16.32
C LEU A 373 -3.93 -1.81 17.59
N GLY A 374 -2.65 -2.12 17.42
CA GLY A 374 -1.76 -2.50 18.52
C GLY A 374 -1.82 -3.99 18.90
N PHE A 375 -2.43 -4.84 18.05
CA PHE A 375 -2.59 -6.27 18.31
C PHE A 375 -1.88 -7.16 17.27
N GLY A 376 -0.99 -6.57 16.48
CA GLY A 376 -0.20 -7.28 15.48
C GLY A 376 -0.87 -7.37 14.11
N VAL A 377 -0.28 -8.21 13.26
CA VAL A 377 -0.72 -8.42 11.88
C VAL A 377 -2.07 -9.14 11.81
N ASN A 378 -2.81 -8.99 10.73
CA ASN A 378 -4.08 -9.68 10.57
C ASN A 378 -4.18 -10.47 9.26
N PHE A 379 -4.80 -11.65 9.35
CA PHE A 379 -5.22 -12.43 8.20
C PHE A 379 -6.61 -12.02 7.75
N LYS A 380 -6.77 -11.71 6.46
CA LYS A 380 -8.05 -11.54 5.81
C LYS A 380 -8.46 -12.87 5.17
N MET A 381 -9.20 -13.70 5.93
CA MET A 381 -9.55 -15.06 5.51
C MET A 381 -10.50 -15.09 4.33
N TYR A 382 -11.37 -14.10 4.22
CA TYR A 382 -12.40 -13.99 3.19
C TYR A 382 -12.40 -12.56 2.66
N GLY A 383 -12.16 -12.44 1.37
CA GLY A 383 -12.23 -11.17 0.65
C GLY A 383 -13.27 -11.25 -0.48
N ARG A 384 -13.51 -10.15 -1.17
CA ARG A 384 -14.38 -10.13 -2.34
C ARG A 384 -13.64 -10.79 -3.52
N GLY A 385 -14.02 -12.04 -3.82
CA GLY A 385 -13.44 -12.82 -4.92
C GLY A 385 -12.16 -13.58 -4.57
N PHE A 386 -11.83 -13.71 -3.27
CA PHE A 386 -10.68 -14.45 -2.81
C PHE A 386 -10.97 -15.16 -1.46
N ASN A 387 -10.47 -16.38 -1.28
CA ASN A 387 -10.48 -17.14 -0.04
C ASN A 387 -9.12 -17.83 0.16
N ALA A 388 -8.54 -17.71 1.36
CA ALA A 388 -7.30 -18.40 1.69
C ALA A 388 -7.50 -19.91 1.86
N ASN A 389 -6.55 -20.71 1.37
CA ASN A 389 -6.53 -22.16 1.59
C ASN A 389 -6.10 -22.47 3.04
N SER A 390 -6.79 -23.45 3.66
CA SER A 390 -6.55 -23.79 5.08
C SER A 390 -5.13 -24.29 5.37
N GLU A 391 -4.56 -25.07 4.46
CA GLU A 391 -3.21 -25.63 4.57
C GLU A 391 -2.16 -24.51 4.60
N TYR A 392 -2.28 -23.55 3.70
CA TYR A 392 -1.38 -22.41 3.64
C TYR A 392 -1.57 -21.50 4.86
N THR A 393 -2.83 -21.28 5.28
CA THR A 393 -3.12 -20.54 6.53
C THR A 393 -2.49 -21.20 7.75
N ALA A 394 -2.54 -22.51 7.86
CA ALA A 394 -1.93 -23.24 8.97
C ALA A 394 -0.40 -23.11 8.96
N TRP A 395 0.21 -23.18 7.77
CA TRP A 395 1.66 -23.04 7.61
C TRP A 395 2.14 -21.63 7.99
N ILE A 396 1.50 -20.58 7.47
CA ILE A 396 1.92 -19.19 7.76
C ILE A 396 1.73 -18.84 9.25
N ARG A 397 0.67 -19.34 9.89
CA ARG A 397 0.50 -19.19 11.34
C ARG A 397 1.67 -19.77 12.10
N LYS A 398 2.13 -20.98 11.70
CA LYS A 398 3.31 -21.57 12.32
C LYS A 398 4.56 -20.71 12.13
N VAL A 399 4.77 -20.15 10.93
CA VAL A 399 5.90 -19.23 10.67
C VAL A 399 5.88 -18.03 11.62
N LEU A 400 4.70 -17.42 11.81
CA LEU A 400 4.56 -16.26 12.70
C LEU A 400 4.73 -16.65 14.18
N ASP A 401 4.16 -17.78 14.60
CA ASP A 401 4.30 -18.28 15.97
C ASP A 401 5.77 -18.58 16.30
N ASP A 402 6.51 -19.25 15.40
CA ASP A 402 7.92 -19.53 15.55
C ASP A 402 8.78 -18.25 15.62
N ALA A 403 8.38 -17.20 14.91
CA ALA A 403 9.04 -15.89 14.92
C ALA A 403 8.56 -14.95 16.04
N ASN A 404 7.64 -15.40 16.90
CA ASN A 404 7.00 -14.59 17.94
C ASN A 404 6.33 -13.30 17.41
N VAL A 405 5.76 -13.33 16.20
CA VAL A 405 4.99 -12.22 15.63
C VAL A 405 3.53 -12.34 16.04
N PRO A 406 2.98 -11.36 16.76
CA PRO A 406 1.56 -11.36 17.13
C PRO A 406 0.67 -11.26 15.89
N TRP A 407 -0.38 -12.06 15.86
CA TRP A 407 -1.35 -12.05 14.78
C TRP A 407 -2.80 -12.11 15.26
N GLN A 408 -3.69 -11.64 14.44
CA GLN A 408 -5.14 -11.62 14.64
C GLN A 408 -5.86 -11.92 13.31
N ILE A 409 -7.18 -11.97 13.34
CA ILE A 409 -8.00 -12.20 12.14
C ILE A 409 -8.81 -10.94 11.78
N ALA A 410 -9.12 -10.79 10.49
CA ALA A 410 -9.98 -9.74 9.97
C ALA A 410 -11.05 -10.36 9.07
N THR A 411 -12.31 -10.35 9.53
CA THR A 411 -13.45 -10.79 8.74
C THR A 411 -14.52 -9.72 8.77
N TYR A 412 -14.94 -9.29 7.58
CA TYR A 412 -15.97 -8.27 7.47
C TYR A 412 -17.35 -8.80 7.89
N LYS A 413 -18.19 -7.89 8.36
CA LYS A 413 -19.58 -8.18 8.66
C LYS A 413 -20.29 -8.72 7.41
N VAL A 414 -21.02 -9.82 7.57
CA VAL A 414 -21.75 -10.47 6.44
C VAL A 414 -22.63 -9.46 5.71
N GLY A 415 -22.54 -9.46 4.37
CA GLY A 415 -23.26 -8.52 3.51
C GLY A 415 -22.67 -7.12 3.44
N ARG A 416 -21.56 -6.86 4.15
CA ARG A 416 -20.75 -5.63 4.05
C ARG A 416 -19.32 -6.05 3.75
N SER A 417 -19.01 -6.23 2.48
CA SER A 417 -17.66 -6.62 2.06
C SER A 417 -16.74 -5.41 2.00
N GLY A 418 -15.51 -5.56 2.45
CA GLY A 418 -14.41 -4.70 2.08
C GLY A 418 -13.93 -4.96 0.64
N GLY A 419 -12.96 -4.21 0.18
CA GLY A 419 -12.27 -4.43 -1.09
C GLY A 419 -11.54 -5.79 -1.14
N GLY A 420 -11.20 -6.25 -2.33
CA GLY A 420 -10.13 -7.22 -2.54
C GLY A 420 -8.79 -6.47 -2.58
N THR A 421 -7.72 -7.20 -2.88
CA THR A 421 -6.41 -6.64 -3.22
C THR A 421 -5.81 -7.48 -4.35
N ILE A 422 -4.51 -7.44 -4.56
CA ILE A 422 -3.82 -8.14 -5.65
C ILE A 422 -3.89 -9.69 -5.55
N GLY A 423 -4.30 -10.23 -4.40
CA GLY A 423 -4.29 -11.67 -4.12
C GLY A 423 -5.08 -12.51 -5.11
N ARG A 424 -6.21 -12.01 -5.60
CA ARG A 424 -7.01 -12.72 -6.60
C ARG A 424 -6.21 -12.97 -7.88
N THR A 425 -5.56 -11.95 -8.40
CA THR A 425 -4.78 -12.04 -9.65
C THR A 425 -3.64 -13.05 -9.52
N LEU A 426 -2.93 -13.04 -8.39
CA LEU A 426 -1.83 -13.96 -8.13
C LEU A 426 -2.33 -15.41 -7.95
N ALA A 427 -3.53 -15.60 -7.39
CA ALA A 427 -4.17 -16.90 -7.31
C ALA A 427 -4.65 -17.41 -8.68
N ASP A 428 -5.14 -16.52 -9.56
CA ASP A 428 -5.48 -16.87 -10.95
C ASP A 428 -4.25 -17.35 -11.74
N ASP A 429 -3.05 -16.95 -11.33
CA ASP A 429 -1.78 -17.46 -11.82
C ASP A 429 -1.33 -18.79 -11.18
N ASN A 430 -2.23 -19.44 -10.44
CA ASN A 430 -2.01 -20.75 -9.80
C ASN A 430 -0.93 -20.77 -8.73
N MET A 431 -0.80 -19.68 -7.96
CA MET A 431 0.04 -19.57 -6.77
C MET A 431 -0.81 -19.79 -5.51
N ASP A 432 -0.21 -20.24 -4.41
CA ASP A 432 -0.87 -20.26 -3.10
C ASP A 432 -0.78 -18.87 -2.46
N VAL A 433 -1.92 -18.25 -2.19
CA VAL A 433 -2.01 -16.85 -1.75
C VAL A 433 -2.76 -16.74 -0.42
N ILE A 434 -2.33 -15.80 0.42
CA ILE A 434 -3.08 -15.36 1.60
C ILE A 434 -3.09 -13.84 1.65
N ASP A 435 -4.27 -13.25 1.91
CA ASP A 435 -4.40 -11.81 2.19
C ASP A 435 -4.02 -11.53 3.65
N PHE A 436 -3.16 -10.53 3.83
CA PHE A 436 -2.48 -10.30 5.10
C PHE A 436 -2.13 -8.82 5.25
N GLY A 437 -2.18 -8.26 6.45
CA GLY A 437 -1.82 -6.86 6.64
C GLY A 437 -1.94 -6.40 8.08
N VAL A 438 -2.18 -5.10 8.26
CA VAL A 438 -2.40 -4.49 9.56
C VAL A 438 -3.63 -3.60 9.57
N PRO A 439 -4.28 -3.41 10.74
CA PRO A 439 -5.43 -2.52 10.83
C PRO A 439 -5.00 -1.05 10.80
N VAL A 440 -5.78 -0.25 10.06
CA VAL A 440 -5.62 1.20 9.93
C VAL A 440 -6.98 1.87 10.14
N LEU A 441 -7.02 3.02 10.79
CA LEU A 441 -8.21 3.85 10.85
C LEU A 441 -8.20 4.87 9.72
N SER A 442 -9.40 5.20 9.21
CA SER A 442 -9.56 6.22 8.17
C SER A 442 -8.83 5.88 6.86
N ILE A 443 -8.95 4.64 6.39
CA ILE A 443 -8.49 4.21 5.07
C ILE A 443 -9.13 5.10 3.98
N HIS A 444 -8.43 5.34 2.87
CA HIS A 444 -8.84 6.21 1.75
C HIS A 444 -9.04 7.69 2.12
N THR A 445 -8.50 8.12 3.25
CA THR A 445 -8.57 9.54 3.64
C THR A 445 -7.24 10.25 3.40
N PRO A 446 -7.24 11.59 3.34
CA PRO A 446 -6.00 12.37 3.25
C PRO A 446 -5.02 12.13 4.41
N TYR A 447 -5.47 11.54 5.53
CA TYR A 447 -4.63 11.34 6.71
C TYR A 447 -5.13 10.17 7.54
N SER A 448 -4.66 8.96 7.23
CA SER A 448 -5.02 7.72 7.91
C SER A 448 -4.13 7.44 9.12
N VAL A 449 -4.59 6.58 10.04
CA VAL A 449 -3.91 6.35 11.33
C VAL A 449 -3.59 4.87 11.52
N SER A 450 -2.30 4.55 11.73
CA SER A 450 -1.79 3.22 12.07
C SER A 450 -1.12 3.18 13.45
N SER A 451 -0.94 1.98 14.00
CA SER A 451 -0.13 1.76 15.21
C SER A 451 1.32 1.48 14.83
N LYS A 452 2.27 2.13 15.49
CA LYS A 452 3.71 1.91 15.26
C LYS A 452 4.10 0.45 15.44
N VAL A 453 3.58 -0.21 16.46
CA VAL A 453 3.89 -1.61 16.75
C VAL A 453 3.36 -2.56 15.67
N ASP A 454 2.19 -2.27 15.08
CA ASP A 454 1.64 -3.12 14.02
C ASP A 454 2.49 -3.00 12.74
N VAL A 455 2.92 -1.78 12.38
CA VAL A 455 3.82 -1.55 11.24
C VAL A 455 5.16 -2.29 11.42
N TYR A 456 5.70 -2.28 12.62
CA TYR A 456 6.91 -3.03 12.97
C TYR A 456 6.68 -4.55 12.88
N HIS A 457 5.56 -5.06 13.39
CA HIS A 457 5.23 -6.47 13.28
C HIS A 457 4.95 -6.92 11.85
N LEU A 458 4.40 -6.06 11.00
CA LEU A 458 4.21 -6.37 9.58
C LEU A 458 5.57 -6.61 8.89
N TYR A 459 6.53 -5.74 9.12
CA TYR A 459 7.89 -5.93 8.63
C TYR A 459 8.49 -7.26 9.12
N HIS A 460 8.39 -7.56 10.41
CA HIS A 460 8.91 -8.82 10.97
C HIS A 460 8.19 -10.07 10.44
N ALA A 461 6.89 -9.99 10.24
CA ALA A 461 6.11 -11.07 9.63
C ALA A 461 6.58 -11.39 8.20
N MET A 462 6.82 -10.35 7.40
CA MET A 462 7.31 -10.51 6.03
C MET A 462 8.75 -11.02 5.99
N LEU A 463 9.61 -10.55 6.89
CA LEU A 463 10.97 -11.05 7.03
C LEU A 463 10.98 -12.54 7.42
N ALA A 464 10.19 -12.93 8.43
CA ALA A 464 10.04 -14.33 8.84
C ALA A 464 9.50 -15.21 7.70
N PHE A 465 8.60 -14.71 6.87
CA PHE A 465 8.10 -15.40 5.69
C PHE A 465 9.20 -15.61 4.63
N PHE A 466 10.04 -14.62 4.37
CA PHE A 466 11.15 -14.74 3.44
C PHE A 466 12.23 -15.71 3.94
N GLU A 467 12.47 -15.77 5.23
CA GLU A 467 13.47 -16.64 5.87
C GLU A 467 12.94 -18.05 6.16
N ALA A 468 11.63 -18.28 6.05
CA ALA A 468 11.04 -19.58 6.31
C ALA A 468 11.53 -20.64 5.32
N PRO A 469 11.83 -21.87 5.81
CA PRO A 469 12.34 -22.98 4.99
C PRO A 469 11.30 -23.52 3.98
#